data_77c334c1b841e68cbe4d5d28157f32fd
#
_entry.id   77c334c1b841e68cbe4d5d28157f32fd
#
_cell.length_a   1.000
_cell.length_b   1.000
_cell.length_c   1.000
_cell.angle_alpha   90.00
_cell.angle_beta   90.00
_cell.angle_gamma   90.00
#
_symmetry.space_group_name_H-M   'P 1'
#
loop_
_entity.id
_entity.type
_entity.pdbx_description
1 polymer ?
#
loop_
_entity_poly.entity_id
_entity_poly.type
_entity_poly.pdbx_seq_one_letter_code
_entity_poly.pdbx_strand_id
1 'polypeptide(L)'
;NQPENSIQNWARELRYRYFREIKEKENLDYLVTAHHLNDQLETFIINLSKASGIRGLSGIPQNENGIVRPLLDFSKDEIYDFAKENQIDFREDQSNQKTDYLRNKIRHNIVPELQKINSDFLTNFSKSINYIHQAKDFINQSVDDKIKILKINSDENQIIIDKQKFSKESELIRYEILKRFGFNDGNEMQKVLTAQTGSSFFNSAYQL
;
A
#
# COMPACT_ATOMS: atom_id res chain seq x y z
N ASN A 1 -0.15 29.26 3.06
CA ASN A 1 -1.24 28.28 2.98
C ASN A 1 -0.64 26.88 2.88
N GLN A 2 -0.51 26.21 4.02
CA GLN A 2 -0.19 24.76 4.00
C GLN A 2 -1.47 24.05 3.56
N PRO A 3 -1.40 23.10 2.59
CA PRO A 3 -2.55 22.32 2.20
C PRO A 3 -3.05 21.49 3.40
N GLU A 4 -4.34 21.40 3.62
CA GLU A 4 -4.95 20.64 4.73
C GLU A 4 -4.50 19.17 4.78
N ASN A 5 -4.22 18.58 3.62
CA ASN A 5 -3.59 17.24 3.50
C ASN A 5 -2.20 17.15 4.17
N SER A 6 -1.48 18.26 4.35
CA SER A 6 -0.17 18.26 5.00
C SER A 6 -0.27 18.08 6.52
N ILE A 7 -1.32 18.63 7.16
CA ILE A 7 -1.52 18.55 8.61
C ILE A 7 -1.87 17.11 9.02
N GLN A 8 -2.74 16.44 8.25
CA GLN A 8 -3.09 15.03 8.53
C GLN A 8 -1.90 14.09 8.34
N ASN A 9 -1.14 14.27 7.27
CA ASN A 9 0.07 13.48 7.04
C ASN A 9 1.09 13.73 8.16
N TRP A 10 1.32 14.98 8.54
CA TRP A 10 2.20 15.34 9.65
C TRP A 10 1.73 14.73 10.98
N ALA A 11 0.44 14.82 11.31
CA ALA A 11 -0.13 14.23 12.52
C ALA A 11 -0.02 12.69 12.51
N ARG A 12 -0.19 12.07 11.34
CA ARG A 12 0.01 10.63 11.15
C ARG A 12 1.49 10.26 11.38
N GLU A 13 2.42 10.97 10.77
CA GLU A 13 3.85 10.73 10.94
C GLU A 13 4.30 10.88 12.39
N LEU A 14 3.83 11.95 13.07
CA LEU A 14 4.10 12.17 14.49
C LEU A 14 3.58 11.02 15.35
N ARG A 15 2.36 10.55 15.10
CA ARG A 15 1.76 9.41 15.81
C ARG A 15 2.57 8.14 15.63
N TYR A 16 2.95 7.80 14.39
CA TYR A 16 3.74 6.60 14.12
C TYR A 16 5.17 6.69 14.66
N ARG A 17 5.75 7.89 14.70
CA ARG A 17 7.04 8.11 15.37
C ARG A 17 6.93 7.84 16.86
N TYR A 18 5.94 8.40 17.54
CA TYR A 18 5.67 8.16 18.94
C TYR A 18 5.42 6.68 19.26
N PHE A 19 4.69 5.98 18.41
CA PHE A 19 4.47 4.54 18.57
C PHE A 19 5.77 3.74 18.42
N ARG A 20 6.67 4.11 17.53
CA ARG A 20 7.98 3.48 17.42
C ARG A 20 8.83 3.70 18.66
N GLU A 21 8.86 4.92 19.18
CA GLU A 21 9.57 5.26 20.41
C GLU A 21 9.07 4.43 21.61
N ILE A 22 7.75 4.27 21.76
CA ILE A 22 7.17 3.40 22.80
C ILE A 22 7.54 1.94 22.55
N LYS A 23 7.40 1.46 21.33
CA LYS A 23 7.72 0.07 20.97
C LYS A 23 9.17 -0.27 21.33
N GLU A 24 10.11 0.61 21.03
CA GLU A 24 11.53 0.45 21.38
C GLU A 24 11.75 0.51 22.89
N LYS A 25 11.20 1.52 23.55
CA LYS A 25 11.35 1.73 25.01
C LYS A 25 10.81 0.56 25.83
N GLU A 26 9.65 0.02 25.45
CA GLU A 26 8.96 -1.06 26.16
C GLU A 26 9.33 -2.44 25.61
N ASN A 27 10.26 -2.52 24.65
CA ASN A 27 10.73 -3.76 24.01
C ASN A 27 9.57 -4.62 23.47
N LEU A 28 8.65 -3.99 22.73
CA LEU A 28 7.48 -4.65 22.14
C LEU A 28 7.78 -5.15 20.73
N ASP A 29 7.30 -6.34 20.38
CA ASP A 29 7.52 -6.95 19.05
C ASP A 29 6.67 -6.30 17.96
N TYR A 30 5.43 -5.93 18.28
CA TYR A 30 4.45 -5.45 17.30
C TYR A 30 3.70 -4.21 17.76
N LEU A 31 3.30 -3.39 16.78
CA LEU A 31 2.27 -2.38 16.92
C LEU A 31 0.97 -2.91 16.31
N VAL A 32 -0.07 -3.05 17.12
CA VAL A 32 -1.39 -3.47 16.63
C VAL A 32 -2.24 -2.23 16.34
N THR A 33 -2.89 -2.19 15.17
CA THR A 33 -3.83 -1.11 14.80
C THR A 33 -5.18 -1.68 14.39
N ALA A 34 -6.26 -0.94 14.68
CA ALA A 34 -7.64 -1.36 14.45
C ALA A 34 -8.17 -0.96 13.06
N HIS A 35 -7.33 -1.02 12.02
CA HIS A 35 -7.83 -0.88 10.65
C HIS A 35 -8.74 -2.06 10.30
N HIS A 36 -9.83 -1.78 9.59
CA HIS A 36 -10.87 -2.75 9.25
C HIS A 36 -11.22 -2.71 7.76
N LEU A 37 -12.12 -3.57 7.29
CA LEU A 37 -12.45 -3.73 5.87
C LEU A 37 -12.98 -2.44 5.22
N ASN A 38 -13.73 -1.61 5.96
CA ASN A 38 -14.18 -0.33 5.43
C ASN A 38 -13.00 0.64 5.19
N ASP A 39 -11.95 0.63 6.05
CA ASP A 39 -10.72 1.41 5.82
C ASP A 39 -9.99 0.92 4.56
N GLN A 40 -10.03 -0.39 4.30
CA GLN A 40 -9.48 -1.02 3.10
C GLN A 40 -10.19 -0.49 1.85
N LEU A 41 -11.54 -0.47 1.87
CA LEU A 41 -12.35 0.05 0.78
C LEU A 41 -12.08 1.54 0.53
N GLU A 42 -12.04 2.37 1.58
CA GLU A 42 -11.72 3.79 1.48
C GLU A 42 -10.34 4.00 0.83
N THR A 43 -9.34 3.24 1.28
CA THR A 43 -7.98 3.32 0.74
C THR A 43 -7.92 2.87 -0.71
N PHE A 44 -8.65 1.79 -1.07
CA PHE A 44 -8.77 1.33 -2.44
C PHE A 44 -9.32 2.41 -3.36
N ILE A 45 -10.43 3.07 -2.97
CA ILE A 45 -11.07 4.14 -3.77
C ILE A 45 -10.10 5.33 -3.93
N ILE A 46 -9.42 5.75 -2.85
CA ILE A 46 -8.42 6.82 -2.90
C ILE A 46 -7.30 6.48 -3.89
N ASN A 47 -6.78 5.26 -3.83
CA ASN A 47 -5.68 4.82 -4.67
C ASN A 47 -6.11 4.64 -6.13
N LEU A 48 -7.33 4.15 -6.36
CA LEU A 48 -7.94 4.06 -7.69
C LEU A 48 -8.05 5.45 -8.33
N SER A 49 -8.49 6.46 -7.58
CA SER A 49 -8.60 7.85 -8.07
C SER A 49 -7.26 8.51 -8.42
N LYS A 50 -6.15 7.92 -7.95
CA LYS A 50 -4.78 8.39 -8.21
C LYS A 50 -4.04 7.57 -9.29
N ALA A 51 -4.75 6.73 -10.04
CA ALA A 51 -4.16 5.82 -11.02
C ALA A 51 -3.08 4.90 -10.44
N SER A 52 -3.23 4.48 -9.19
CA SER A 52 -2.27 3.58 -8.53
C SER A 52 -2.23 2.22 -9.24
N GLY A 53 -1.03 1.66 -9.40
CA GLY A 53 -0.85 0.28 -9.85
C GLY A 53 -1.26 -0.75 -8.79
N ILE A 54 -1.03 -2.04 -9.10
CA ILE A 54 -1.50 -3.17 -8.28
C ILE A 54 -1.05 -3.08 -6.80
N ARG A 55 0.14 -2.55 -6.51
CA ARG A 55 0.63 -2.35 -5.15
C ARG A 55 -0.25 -1.37 -4.36
N GLY A 56 -0.64 -0.25 -4.99
CA GLY A 56 -1.53 0.71 -4.34
C GLY A 56 -2.96 0.20 -4.24
N LEU A 57 -3.46 -0.46 -5.29
CA LEU A 57 -4.80 -1.05 -5.30
C LEU A 57 -4.95 -2.21 -4.32
N SER A 58 -3.85 -2.88 -3.93
CA SER A 58 -3.90 -3.87 -2.85
C SER A 58 -4.18 -3.26 -1.46
N GLY A 59 -4.26 -1.93 -1.34
CA GLY A 59 -4.71 -1.22 -0.15
C GLY A 59 -3.76 -1.32 1.04
N ILE A 60 -4.32 -1.52 2.23
CA ILE A 60 -3.60 -1.56 3.50
C ILE A 60 -3.06 -2.97 3.72
N PRO A 61 -1.75 -3.17 3.92
CA PRO A 61 -1.20 -4.49 4.19
C PRO A 61 -1.58 -4.99 5.59
N GLN A 62 -1.85 -6.28 5.72
CA GLN A 62 -2.19 -6.91 7.00
C GLN A 62 -1.03 -6.83 7.99
N ASN A 63 0.19 -7.10 7.50
CA ASN A 63 1.43 -7.04 8.26
C ASN A 63 2.48 -6.26 7.47
N GLU A 64 3.06 -5.25 8.08
CA GLU A 64 4.13 -4.45 7.45
C GLU A 64 4.96 -3.72 8.51
N ASN A 65 6.27 -3.84 8.44
CA ASN A 65 7.22 -3.11 9.30
C ASN A 65 6.91 -3.25 10.81
N GLY A 66 6.49 -4.44 11.26
CA GLY A 66 6.13 -4.68 12.65
C GLY A 66 4.79 -4.07 13.08
N ILE A 67 3.96 -3.65 12.11
CA ILE A 67 2.57 -3.22 12.33
C ILE A 67 1.64 -4.35 11.89
N VAL A 68 0.74 -4.78 12.77
CA VAL A 68 -0.23 -5.85 12.55
C VAL A 68 -1.65 -5.29 12.60
N ARG A 69 -2.52 -5.74 11.71
CA ARG A 69 -3.90 -5.26 11.56
C ARG A 69 -4.88 -6.44 11.56
N PRO A 70 -5.15 -7.03 12.73
CA PRO A 70 -5.94 -8.26 12.83
C PRO A 70 -7.41 -8.08 12.44
N LEU A 71 -7.93 -6.85 12.45
CA LEU A 71 -9.33 -6.56 12.14
C LEU A 71 -9.55 -6.23 10.64
N LEU A 72 -8.53 -6.31 9.79
CA LEU A 72 -8.58 -5.83 8.42
C LEU A 72 -9.60 -6.59 7.54
N ASP A 73 -9.90 -7.84 7.87
CA ASP A 73 -10.84 -8.68 7.14
C ASP A 73 -12.29 -8.54 7.63
N PHE A 74 -12.51 -7.84 8.76
CA PHE A 74 -13.82 -7.64 9.36
C PHE A 74 -14.38 -6.26 8.98
N SER A 75 -15.69 -6.20 8.74
CA SER A 75 -16.40 -4.94 8.57
C SER A 75 -16.54 -4.17 9.90
N LYS A 76 -16.77 -2.86 9.79
CA LYS A 76 -17.05 -2.03 10.98
C LYS A 76 -18.28 -2.53 11.74
N ASP A 77 -19.32 -2.97 11.02
CA ASP A 77 -20.58 -3.46 11.60
C ASP A 77 -20.35 -4.77 12.36
N GLU A 78 -19.63 -5.74 11.78
CA GLU A 78 -19.26 -6.98 12.49
C GLU A 78 -18.45 -6.70 13.77
N ILE A 79 -17.53 -5.74 13.74
CA ILE A 79 -16.74 -5.35 14.94
C ILE A 79 -17.66 -4.74 16.00
N TYR A 80 -18.62 -3.90 15.62
CA TYR A 80 -19.55 -3.28 16.56
C TYR A 80 -20.53 -4.30 17.14
N ASP A 81 -21.02 -5.21 16.33
CA ASP A 81 -21.93 -6.27 16.79
C ASP A 81 -21.19 -7.19 17.77
N PHE A 82 -19.97 -7.59 17.46
CA PHE A 82 -19.12 -8.34 18.40
C PHE A 82 -18.89 -7.59 19.73
N ALA A 83 -18.61 -6.28 19.66
CA ALA A 83 -18.41 -5.48 20.87
C ALA A 83 -19.68 -5.40 21.74
N LYS A 84 -20.85 -5.24 21.13
CA LYS A 84 -22.14 -5.22 21.84
C LYS A 84 -22.46 -6.58 22.46
N GLU A 85 -22.32 -7.67 21.72
CA GLU A 85 -22.57 -9.04 22.18
C GLU A 85 -21.70 -9.42 23.38
N ASN A 86 -20.45 -8.93 23.39
CA ASN A 86 -19.48 -9.20 24.44
C ASN A 86 -19.41 -8.09 25.51
N GLN A 87 -20.34 -7.12 25.49
CA GLN A 87 -20.43 -6.01 26.45
C GLN A 87 -19.11 -5.21 26.58
N ILE A 88 -18.41 -5.03 25.45
CA ILE A 88 -17.18 -4.26 25.39
C ILE A 88 -17.54 -2.79 25.20
N ASP A 89 -17.13 -1.94 26.15
CA ASP A 89 -17.31 -0.50 26.04
C ASP A 89 -16.44 0.10 24.94
N PHE A 90 -17.02 0.89 24.06
CA PHE A 90 -16.29 1.62 23.03
C PHE A 90 -16.75 3.07 22.93
N ARG A 91 -15.87 3.93 22.42
CA ARG A 91 -16.18 5.35 22.20
C ARG A 91 -16.04 5.67 20.71
N GLU A 92 -16.95 6.49 20.22
CA GLU A 92 -16.85 7.06 18.88
C GLU A 92 -16.06 8.36 18.90
N ASP A 93 -15.10 8.47 17.98
CA ASP A 93 -14.38 9.72 17.77
C ASP A 93 -15.25 10.70 16.95
N GLN A 94 -15.63 11.82 17.56
CA GLN A 94 -16.45 12.86 16.93
C GLN A 94 -15.78 13.47 15.68
N SER A 95 -14.46 13.39 15.55
CA SER A 95 -13.73 13.88 14.37
C SER A 95 -14.08 13.09 13.10
N ASN A 96 -14.60 11.87 13.23
CA ASN A 96 -15.08 11.05 12.11
C ASN A 96 -16.29 11.64 11.39
N GLN A 97 -16.99 12.59 11.98
CA GLN A 97 -18.19 13.22 11.40
C GLN A 97 -17.87 14.38 10.43
N LYS A 98 -16.64 14.93 10.45
CA LYS A 98 -16.26 16.05 9.57
C LYS A 98 -16.00 15.57 8.15
N THR A 99 -16.74 16.11 7.18
CA THR A 99 -16.65 15.72 5.76
C THR A 99 -15.59 16.48 4.95
N ASP A 100 -14.84 17.38 5.56
CA ASP A 100 -13.86 18.24 4.90
C ASP A 100 -12.66 17.46 4.31
N TYR A 101 -12.44 16.23 4.75
CA TYR A 101 -11.34 15.39 4.31
C TYR A 101 -11.78 14.35 3.27
N LEU A 102 -10.95 14.13 2.25
CA LEU A 102 -11.21 13.18 1.16
C LEU A 102 -11.67 11.80 1.69
N ARG A 103 -11.02 11.29 2.73
CA ARG A 103 -11.37 9.99 3.32
C ARG A 103 -12.77 9.99 3.92
N ASN A 104 -13.11 11.02 4.67
CA ASN A 104 -14.45 11.16 5.24
C ASN A 104 -15.52 11.38 4.16
N LYS A 105 -15.20 12.13 3.10
CA LYS A 105 -16.09 12.28 1.94
C LYS A 105 -16.38 10.93 1.27
N ILE A 106 -15.38 10.10 1.11
CA ILE A 106 -15.56 8.73 0.57
C ILE A 106 -16.42 7.90 1.53
N ARG A 107 -16.12 7.91 2.82
CA ARG A 107 -16.83 7.17 3.87
C ARG A 107 -18.32 7.54 3.92
N HIS A 108 -18.65 8.82 3.85
CA HIS A 108 -20.03 9.29 4.06
C HIS A 108 -20.84 9.41 2.77
N ASN A 109 -20.19 9.66 1.63
CA ASN A 109 -20.90 9.95 0.39
C ASN A 109 -20.76 8.84 -0.67
N ILE A 110 -19.64 8.12 -0.70
CA ILE A 110 -19.38 7.13 -1.76
C ILE A 110 -19.69 5.73 -1.28
N VAL A 111 -19.15 5.33 -0.13
CA VAL A 111 -19.32 3.97 0.39
C VAL A 111 -20.80 3.61 0.57
N PRO A 112 -21.69 4.46 1.14
CA PRO A 112 -23.10 4.14 1.25
C PRO A 112 -23.80 3.94 -0.10
N GLU A 113 -23.43 4.71 -1.13
CA GLU A 113 -24.00 4.55 -2.47
C GLU A 113 -23.55 3.23 -3.12
N LEU A 114 -22.30 2.82 -2.92
CA LEU A 114 -21.80 1.52 -3.40
C LEU A 114 -22.53 0.34 -2.71
N GLN A 115 -22.81 0.45 -1.42
CA GLN A 115 -23.56 -0.56 -0.67
C GLN A 115 -25.04 -0.66 -1.11
N LYS A 116 -25.65 0.42 -1.62
CA LYS A 116 -27.01 0.39 -2.21
C LYS A 116 -27.07 -0.38 -3.53
N ILE A 117 -25.98 -0.47 -4.28
CA ILE A 117 -25.91 -1.23 -5.54
C ILE A 117 -26.11 -2.73 -5.27
N ASN A 118 -25.52 -3.23 -4.18
CA ASN A 118 -25.60 -4.63 -3.77
C ASN A 118 -25.41 -4.72 -2.26
N SER A 119 -26.35 -5.38 -1.56
CA SER A 119 -26.27 -5.60 -0.11
C SER A 119 -24.97 -6.29 0.33
N ASP A 120 -24.43 -7.17 -0.52
CA ASP A 120 -23.21 -7.93 -0.27
C ASP A 120 -21.94 -7.20 -0.78
N PHE A 121 -22.06 -5.90 -1.10
CA PHE A 121 -20.96 -5.14 -1.73
C PHE A 121 -19.65 -5.27 -0.96
N LEU A 122 -19.68 -5.12 0.36
CA LEU A 122 -18.46 -5.15 1.18
C LEU A 122 -17.85 -6.56 1.22
N THR A 123 -18.66 -7.59 1.31
CA THR A 123 -18.23 -8.99 1.21
C THR A 123 -17.62 -9.30 -0.16
N ASN A 124 -18.24 -8.81 -1.23
CA ASN A 124 -17.72 -8.96 -2.58
C ASN A 124 -16.43 -8.17 -2.79
N PHE A 125 -16.33 -6.98 -2.21
CA PHE A 125 -15.08 -6.21 -2.18
C PHE A 125 -13.96 -6.97 -1.48
N SER A 126 -14.24 -7.59 -0.31
CA SER A 126 -13.27 -8.42 0.41
C SER A 126 -12.71 -9.55 -0.47
N LYS A 127 -13.58 -10.24 -1.20
CA LYS A 127 -13.16 -11.28 -2.16
C LYS A 127 -12.29 -10.70 -3.29
N SER A 128 -12.69 -9.56 -3.84
CA SER A 128 -11.97 -8.89 -4.93
C SER A 128 -10.59 -8.41 -4.50
N ILE A 129 -10.47 -7.80 -3.31
CA ILE A 129 -9.17 -7.33 -2.80
C ILE A 129 -8.21 -8.50 -2.53
N ASN A 130 -8.74 -9.66 -2.12
CA ASN A 130 -7.95 -10.87 -1.96
C ASN A 130 -7.37 -11.37 -3.29
N TYR A 131 -8.11 -11.30 -4.40
CA TYR A 131 -7.56 -11.59 -5.73
C TYR A 131 -6.45 -10.62 -6.12
N ILE A 132 -6.61 -9.33 -5.81
CA ILE A 132 -5.58 -8.31 -6.04
C ILE A 132 -4.32 -8.61 -5.21
N HIS A 133 -4.47 -9.05 -3.95
CA HIS A 133 -3.34 -9.48 -3.11
C HIS A 133 -2.60 -10.65 -3.74
N GLN A 134 -3.33 -11.71 -4.15
CA GLN A 134 -2.72 -12.88 -4.82
C GLN A 134 -1.99 -12.49 -6.11
N ALA A 135 -2.60 -11.64 -6.94
CA ALA A 135 -1.98 -11.13 -8.16
C ALA A 135 -0.70 -10.32 -7.86
N LYS A 136 -0.73 -9.46 -6.83
CA LYS A 136 0.45 -8.71 -6.36
C LYS A 136 1.56 -9.66 -5.91
N ASP A 137 1.22 -10.69 -5.13
CA ASP A 137 2.21 -11.64 -4.61
C ASP A 137 2.81 -12.48 -5.73
N PHE A 138 2.01 -12.91 -6.71
CA PHE A 138 2.49 -13.57 -7.92
C PHE A 138 3.44 -12.68 -8.74
N ILE A 139 3.10 -11.40 -8.92
CA ILE A 139 3.97 -10.44 -9.62
C ILE A 139 5.28 -10.26 -8.85
N ASN A 140 5.22 -10.08 -7.53
CA ASN A 140 6.41 -9.94 -6.70
C ASN A 140 7.33 -11.16 -6.82
N GLN A 141 6.78 -12.38 -6.71
CA GLN A 141 7.53 -13.61 -6.87
C GLN A 141 8.15 -13.71 -8.27
N SER A 142 7.37 -13.41 -9.32
CA SER A 142 7.85 -13.41 -10.70
C SER A 142 9.00 -12.42 -10.91
N VAL A 143 8.92 -11.23 -10.32
CA VAL A 143 9.97 -10.21 -10.37
C VAL A 143 11.24 -10.70 -9.66
N ASP A 144 11.11 -11.29 -8.47
CA ASP A 144 12.24 -11.80 -7.70
C ASP A 144 12.96 -12.94 -8.45
N ASP A 145 12.21 -13.83 -9.09
CA ASP A 145 12.78 -14.92 -9.90
C ASP A 145 13.45 -14.38 -11.17
N LYS A 146 12.84 -13.37 -11.81
CA LYS A 146 13.45 -12.71 -12.97
C LYS A 146 14.74 -11.97 -12.61
N ILE A 147 14.79 -11.27 -11.50
CA ILE A 147 16.03 -10.62 -11.04
C ILE A 147 17.14 -11.66 -10.86
N LYS A 148 16.86 -12.83 -10.28
CA LYS A 148 17.85 -13.93 -10.16
C LYS A 148 18.38 -14.40 -11.52
N ILE A 149 17.49 -14.55 -12.53
CA ILE A 149 17.85 -15.02 -13.88
C ILE A 149 18.63 -13.94 -14.65
N LEU A 150 18.25 -12.67 -14.48
CA LEU A 150 18.85 -11.53 -15.17
C LEU A 150 20.20 -11.12 -14.56
N LYS A 151 20.42 -11.49 -13.31
CA LYS A 151 21.61 -11.14 -12.56
C LYS A 151 22.83 -11.83 -13.14
N ILE A 152 23.85 -11.05 -13.53
CA ILE A 152 25.16 -11.54 -13.96
C ILE A 152 26.09 -11.65 -12.76
N ASN A 153 26.14 -10.59 -11.93
CA ASN A 153 26.99 -10.51 -10.75
C ASN A 153 26.35 -9.60 -9.69
N SER A 154 26.76 -9.72 -8.44
CA SER A 154 26.42 -8.77 -7.37
C SER A 154 27.48 -8.83 -6.27
N ASP A 155 27.75 -7.69 -5.67
CA ASP A 155 28.45 -7.52 -4.41
C ASP A 155 27.59 -6.70 -3.42
N GLU A 156 28.19 -6.22 -2.34
CA GLU A 156 27.47 -5.44 -1.32
C GLU A 156 26.91 -4.11 -1.83
N ASN A 157 27.48 -3.55 -2.91
CA ASN A 157 27.19 -2.21 -3.39
C ASN A 157 26.52 -2.17 -4.77
N GLN A 158 26.54 -3.27 -5.53
CA GLN A 158 26.02 -3.27 -6.89
C GLN A 158 25.40 -4.60 -7.30
N ILE A 159 24.41 -4.50 -8.17
CA ILE A 159 23.79 -5.64 -8.87
C ILE A 159 23.93 -5.37 -10.37
N ILE A 160 24.59 -6.29 -11.08
CA ILE A 160 24.74 -6.23 -12.54
C ILE A 160 23.72 -7.15 -13.17
N ILE A 161 22.89 -6.61 -14.05
CA ILE A 161 21.89 -7.38 -14.79
C ILE A 161 22.17 -7.37 -16.31
N ASP A 162 21.77 -8.46 -16.98
CA ASP A 162 21.90 -8.64 -18.44
C ASP A 162 20.89 -7.73 -19.17
N LYS A 163 21.39 -6.66 -19.80
CA LYS A 163 20.55 -5.71 -20.53
C LYS A 163 19.78 -6.36 -21.69
N GLN A 164 20.41 -7.32 -22.40
CA GLN A 164 19.76 -7.97 -23.55
C GLN A 164 18.60 -8.86 -23.09
N LYS A 165 18.77 -9.60 -21.99
CA LYS A 165 17.70 -10.39 -21.40
C LYS A 165 16.63 -9.50 -20.80
N PHE A 166 17.01 -8.44 -20.05
CA PHE A 166 16.09 -7.49 -19.47
C PHE A 166 15.19 -6.83 -20.51
N SER A 167 15.73 -6.43 -21.67
CA SER A 167 14.95 -5.80 -22.76
C SER A 167 13.91 -6.73 -23.39
N LYS A 168 14.07 -8.06 -23.26
CA LYS A 168 13.10 -9.05 -23.76
C LYS A 168 11.97 -9.36 -22.80
N GLU A 169 12.07 -8.95 -21.55
CA GLU A 169 11.00 -9.12 -20.57
C GLU A 169 9.79 -8.22 -20.91
N SER A 170 8.60 -8.63 -20.42
CA SER A 170 7.39 -7.81 -20.60
C SER A 170 7.56 -6.43 -19.95
N GLU A 171 6.83 -5.45 -20.46
CA GLU A 171 6.87 -4.08 -19.93
C GLU A 171 6.56 -4.05 -18.43
N LEU A 172 5.56 -4.80 -17.99
CA LEU A 172 5.20 -4.91 -16.58
C LEU A 172 6.38 -5.40 -15.72
N ILE A 173 7.05 -6.48 -16.14
CA ILE A 173 8.20 -7.03 -15.41
C ILE A 173 9.36 -6.04 -15.37
N ARG A 174 9.65 -5.36 -16.49
CA ARG A 174 10.69 -4.33 -16.54
C ARG A 174 10.40 -3.17 -15.58
N TYR A 175 9.17 -2.66 -15.57
CA TYR A 175 8.75 -1.61 -14.64
C TYR A 175 8.81 -2.05 -13.19
N GLU A 176 8.35 -3.24 -12.86
CA GLU A 176 8.38 -3.73 -11.48
C GLU A 176 9.82 -4.02 -10.99
N ILE A 177 10.73 -4.46 -11.87
CA ILE A 177 12.17 -4.56 -11.56
C ILE A 177 12.75 -3.18 -11.25
N LEU A 178 12.50 -2.16 -12.09
CA LEU A 178 12.98 -0.81 -11.86
C LEU A 178 12.45 -0.22 -10.54
N LYS A 179 11.19 -0.49 -10.20
CA LYS A 179 10.60 -0.11 -8.90
C LYS A 179 11.31 -0.76 -7.70
N ARG A 180 11.78 -2.02 -7.84
CA ARG A 180 12.59 -2.66 -6.79
C ARG A 180 13.87 -1.90 -6.51
N PHE A 181 14.44 -1.26 -7.53
CA PHE A 181 15.61 -0.41 -7.43
C PHE A 181 15.27 1.07 -7.19
N GLY A 182 14.04 1.39 -6.78
CA GLY A 182 13.64 2.72 -6.34
C GLY A 182 13.30 3.72 -7.45
N PHE A 183 13.24 3.29 -8.72
CA PHE A 183 12.80 4.11 -9.85
C PHE A 183 11.28 4.03 -9.94
N ASN A 184 10.57 5.05 -9.44
CA ASN A 184 9.12 5.02 -9.31
C ASN A 184 8.39 5.97 -10.28
N ASP A 185 9.09 6.92 -10.89
CA ASP A 185 8.52 7.84 -11.87
C ASP A 185 8.47 7.18 -13.26
N GLY A 186 7.29 7.20 -13.88
CA GLY A 186 7.07 6.54 -15.19
C GLY A 186 7.91 7.15 -16.32
N ASN A 187 8.15 8.47 -16.31
CA ASN A 187 8.97 9.13 -17.31
C ASN A 187 10.45 8.78 -17.11
N GLU A 188 10.89 8.67 -15.86
CA GLU A 188 12.24 8.25 -15.51
C GLU A 188 12.48 6.80 -15.94
N MET A 189 11.55 5.90 -15.61
CA MET A 189 11.61 4.51 -16.04
C MET A 189 11.64 4.37 -17.57
N GLN A 190 10.86 5.17 -18.29
CA GLN A 190 10.88 5.17 -19.77
C GLN A 190 12.24 5.61 -20.31
N LYS A 191 12.87 6.63 -19.72
CA LYS A 191 14.23 7.04 -20.08
C LYS A 191 15.25 5.91 -19.87
N VAL A 192 15.16 5.20 -18.74
CA VAL A 192 16.02 4.03 -18.47
C VAL A 192 15.83 2.95 -19.52
N LEU A 193 14.58 2.62 -19.87
CA LEU A 193 14.25 1.58 -20.84
C LEU A 193 14.73 1.89 -22.26
N THR A 194 14.79 3.17 -22.63
CA THR A 194 15.20 3.64 -23.98
C THR A 194 16.66 4.10 -24.04
N ALA A 195 17.38 4.06 -22.91
CA ALA A 195 18.74 4.58 -22.80
C ALA A 195 19.74 3.83 -23.68
N GLN A 196 20.69 4.58 -24.24
CA GLN A 196 21.86 4.01 -24.93
C GLN A 196 22.91 3.52 -23.93
N THR A 197 23.84 2.69 -24.41
CA THR A 197 24.97 2.21 -23.63
C THR A 197 25.81 3.42 -23.14
N GLY A 198 26.13 3.44 -21.85
CA GLY A 198 26.91 4.52 -21.22
C GLY A 198 26.03 5.61 -20.57
N SER A 199 24.72 5.55 -20.67
CA SER A 199 23.83 6.42 -19.90
C SER A 199 23.81 5.99 -18.43
N SER A 200 23.73 6.95 -17.51
CA SER A 200 23.63 6.71 -16.07
C SER A 200 22.38 7.38 -15.49
N PHE A 201 21.72 6.69 -14.59
CA PHE A 201 20.52 7.17 -13.88
C PHE A 201 20.72 6.99 -12.38
N PHE A 202 20.25 7.96 -11.62
CA PHE A 202 20.45 8.01 -10.18
C PHE A 202 19.12 8.19 -9.46
N ASN A 203 18.98 7.55 -8.33
CA ASN A 203 17.98 7.88 -7.32
C ASN A 203 18.64 7.93 -5.93
N SER A 204 17.85 8.12 -4.87
CA SER A 204 18.38 8.23 -3.50
C SER A 204 19.13 7.00 -2.97
N ALA A 205 18.96 5.83 -3.61
CA ALA A 205 19.50 4.55 -3.15
C ALA A 205 20.38 3.84 -4.20
N TYR A 206 20.16 4.07 -5.50
CA TYR A 206 20.80 3.34 -6.59
C TYR A 206 21.24 4.24 -7.73
N GLN A 207 22.31 3.82 -8.41
CA GLN A 207 22.74 4.31 -9.72
C GLN A 207 22.55 3.18 -10.74
N LEU A 208 21.96 3.48 -11.91
CA LEU A 208 21.83 2.58 -13.07
C LEU A 208 22.73 3.03 -14.20
#